data_7221b476197ba60e518a2fc524656e2f
#
_entry.id   7221b476197ba60e518a2fc524656e2f
#
_cell.length_a   1.000
_cell.length_b   1.000
_cell.length_c   1.000
_cell.angle_alpha   90.00
_cell.angle_beta   90.00
_cell.angle_gamma   90.00
#
_symmetry.space_group_name_H-M   'P 1'
#
loop_
_entity.id
_entity.type
_entity.pdbx_description
1 polymer ?
#
loop_
_entity_poly.entity_id
_entity_poly.type
_entity_poly.pdbx_seq_one_letter_code
_entity_poly.pdbx_strand_id
1 'polypeptide(L)'
;MSRNRVKETVKLQRGLHLYKTGQSKYWYVRILIPRTEKFIRKSTKETNRIDAGKVAYELFQDFMTKPSKYSKVAAPNSFKVYVEKLIDKQRRDVETGAKSPRYLKDDLKIINREDDGILTYFGDYPVDDIATSSMRNYFNLLDDNRESPLAASTKNKHGVILSKTFKMAAEFDAIKE
;
A
#
# COMPACT_ATOMS: atom_id res chain seq x y z
N MET A 1 18.96 -23.26 -20.41
CA MET A 1 18.32 -22.75 -19.16
C MET A 1 16.96 -23.43 -19.00
N SER A 2 16.84 -24.35 -18.03
CA SER A 2 15.60 -25.12 -17.82
C SER A 2 14.54 -24.21 -17.20
N ARG A 3 13.47 -23.94 -17.96
CA ARG A 3 12.31 -23.18 -17.43
C ARG A 3 11.65 -23.98 -16.31
N ASN A 4 11.48 -23.39 -15.13
CA ASN A 4 10.74 -23.95 -14.00
C ASN A 4 9.33 -24.38 -14.46
N ARG A 5 9.16 -25.63 -14.82
CA ARG A 5 7.90 -26.17 -15.35
C ARG A 5 6.93 -26.34 -14.19
N VAL A 6 5.82 -25.60 -14.21
CA VAL A 6 4.73 -25.78 -13.27
C VAL A 6 4.15 -27.17 -13.48
N LYS A 7 4.08 -27.99 -12.41
CA LYS A 7 3.52 -29.34 -12.45
C LYS A 7 2.02 -29.36 -12.17
N GLU A 8 1.58 -28.51 -11.25
CA GLU A 8 0.21 -28.48 -10.79
C GLU A 8 -0.19 -27.04 -10.44
N THR A 9 -1.42 -26.65 -10.78
CA THR A 9 -1.99 -25.36 -10.40
C THR A 9 -3.40 -25.57 -9.89
N VAL A 10 -3.72 -25.00 -8.72
CA VAL A 10 -5.02 -25.05 -8.08
C VAL A 10 -5.53 -23.62 -7.92
N LYS A 11 -6.69 -23.32 -8.49
CA LYS A 11 -7.37 -22.04 -8.27
C LYS A 11 -8.11 -22.13 -6.94
N LEU A 12 -7.75 -21.28 -5.98
CA LEU A 12 -8.44 -21.18 -4.69
C LEU A 12 -9.62 -20.22 -4.76
N GLN A 13 -9.38 -19.05 -5.36
CA GLN A 13 -10.42 -18.05 -5.65
C GLN A 13 -9.95 -17.11 -6.78
N ARG A 14 -10.76 -16.11 -7.13
CA ARG A 14 -10.37 -15.11 -8.13
C ARG A 14 -9.10 -14.37 -7.69
N GLY A 15 -8.06 -14.45 -8.52
CA GLY A 15 -6.79 -13.79 -8.25
C GLY A 15 -5.86 -14.53 -7.26
N LEU A 16 -6.27 -15.69 -6.71
CA LEU A 16 -5.47 -16.49 -5.79
C LEU A 16 -5.31 -17.92 -6.31
N HIS A 17 -4.08 -18.32 -6.54
CA HIS A 17 -3.75 -19.65 -7.04
C HIS A 17 -2.61 -20.27 -6.23
N LEU A 18 -2.69 -21.56 -5.99
CA LEU A 18 -1.56 -22.40 -5.58
C LEU A 18 -0.93 -23.05 -6.80
N TYR A 19 0.39 -23.22 -6.79
CA TYR A 19 1.06 -24.01 -7.81
C TYR A 19 2.27 -24.74 -7.23
N LYS A 20 2.63 -25.84 -7.86
CA LYS A 20 3.81 -26.63 -7.51
C LYS A 20 4.75 -26.70 -8.71
N THR A 21 6.04 -26.53 -8.46
CA THR A 21 7.08 -26.66 -9.48
C THR A 21 7.79 -28.01 -9.38
N GLY A 22 8.39 -28.47 -10.46
CA GLY A 22 9.12 -29.73 -10.47
C GLY A 22 10.39 -29.74 -9.61
N GLN A 23 10.90 -28.57 -9.26
CA GLN A 23 12.18 -28.40 -8.56
C GLN A 23 12.01 -28.14 -7.05
N SER A 24 10.77 -28.01 -6.55
CA SER A 24 10.51 -27.71 -5.16
C SER A 24 9.52 -28.68 -4.55
N LYS A 25 9.80 -29.14 -3.32
CA LYS A 25 8.85 -29.91 -2.52
C LYS A 25 7.70 -29.05 -1.99
N TYR A 26 7.87 -27.71 -1.93
CA TYR A 26 6.90 -26.79 -1.37
C TYR A 26 5.90 -26.29 -2.41
N TRP A 27 4.72 -25.95 -1.94
CA TRP A 27 3.72 -25.21 -2.70
C TRP A 27 4.05 -23.72 -2.72
N TYR A 28 3.66 -23.07 -3.79
CA TYR A 28 3.79 -21.62 -3.98
C TYR A 28 2.41 -21.01 -4.17
N VAL A 29 2.23 -19.83 -3.62
CA VAL A 29 1.07 -18.99 -3.87
C VAL A 29 1.36 -17.97 -4.96
N ARG A 30 0.36 -17.72 -5.81
CA ARG A 30 0.34 -16.69 -6.82
C ARG A 30 -0.88 -15.82 -6.59
N ILE A 31 -0.65 -14.54 -6.24
CA ILE A 31 -1.69 -13.55 -5.94
C ILE A 31 -1.68 -12.52 -7.06
N LEU A 32 -2.82 -12.31 -7.72
CA LEU A 32 -2.99 -11.26 -8.71
C LEU A 32 -3.06 -9.90 -8.01
N ILE A 33 -2.22 -8.97 -8.44
CA ILE A 33 -2.31 -7.58 -7.98
C ILE A 33 -3.54 -6.96 -8.66
N PRO A 34 -4.51 -6.42 -7.89
CA PRO A 34 -5.73 -5.82 -8.44
C PRO A 34 -5.42 -4.81 -9.56
N ARG A 35 -6.24 -4.81 -10.61
CA ARG A 35 -6.12 -3.92 -11.78
C ARG A 35 -4.81 -3.99 -12.56
N THR A 36 -4.01 -5.03 -12.33
CA THR A 36 -2.81 -5.30 -13.10
C THR A 36 -2.82 -6.74 -13.61
N GLU A 37 -1.97 -7.04 -14.60
CA GLU A 37 -1.70 -8.43 -15.02
C GLU A 37 -0.54 -9.05 -14.23
N LYS A 38 -0.01 -8.34 -13.25
CA LYS A 38 1.15 -8.77 -12.47
C LYS A 38 0.73 -9.64 -11.29
N PHE A 39 1.63 -10.52 -10.89
CA PHE A 39 1.40 -11.45 -9.79
C PHE A 39 2.52 -11.39 -8.76
N ILE A 40 2.13 -11.42 -7.50
CA ILE A 40 3.04 -11.73 -6.40
C ILE A 40 3.17 -13.25 -6.31
N ARG A 41 4.38 -13.71 -6.09
CA ARG A 41 4.68 -15.15 -5.91
C ARG A 41 5.44 -15.32 -4.61
N LYS A 42 4.95 -16.24 -3.75
CA LYS A 42 5.62 -16.59 -2.50
C LYS A 42 5.58 -18.10 -2.27
N SER A 43 6.58 -18.62 -1.56
CA SER A 43 6.53 -19.99 -1.04
C SER A 43 5.63 -20.02 0.18
N THR A 44 4.77 -21.04 0.26
CA THR A 44 3.98 -21.31 1.48
C THR A 44 4.81 -22.04 2.53
N LYS A 45 5.97 -22.58 2.13
CA LYS A 45 6.80 -23.50 2.93
C LYS A 45 6.09 -24.79 3.35
N GLU A 46 4.92 -25.07 2.77
CA GLU A 46 4.11 -26.26 3.04
C GLU A 46 4.26 -27.27 1.89
N THR A 47 4.32 -28.55 2.27
CA THR A 47 4.38 -29.66 1.32
C THR A 47 3.01 -30.26 1.05
N ASN A 48 2.09 -30.15 2.03
CA ASN A 48 0.70 -30.56 1.93
C ASN A 48 -0.14 -29.46 1.28
N ARG A 49 -1.01 -29.84 0.34
CA ARG A 49 -1.88 -28.89 -0.38
C ARG A 49 -2.90 -28.18 0.51
N ILE A 50 -3.45 -28.89 1.53
CA ILE A 50 -4.47 -28.31 2.41
C ILE A 50 -3.85 -27.22 3.28
N ASP A 51 -2.69 -27.49 3.89
CA ASP A 51 -2.00 -26.53 4.74
C ASP A 51 -1.44 -25.35 3.90
N ALA A 52 -0.92 -25.64 2.71
CA ALA A 52 -0.55 -24.61 1.75
C ALA A 52 -1.73 -23.70 1.38
N GLY A 53 -2.95 -24.25 1.31
CA GLY A 53 -4.17 -23.48 1.10
C GLY A 53 -4.46 -22.50 2.22
N LYS A 54 -4.34 -22.92 3.48
CA LYS A 54 -4.51 -22.04 4.64
C LYS A 54 -3.51 -20.89 4.61
N VAL A 55 -2.22 -21.19 4.44
CA VAL A 55 -1.16 -20.17 4.32
C VAL A 55 -1.40 -19.24 3.13
N ALA A 56 -1.92 -19.75 2.01
CA ALA A 56 -2.24 -18.94 0.85
C ALA A 56 -3.35 -17.93 1.14
N TYR A 57 -4.39 -18.32 1.90
CA TYR A 57 -5.44 -17.39 2.32
C TYR A 57 -4.92 -16.35 3.32
N GLU A 58 -4.09 -16.72 4.28
CA GLU A 58 -3.44 -15.79 5.20
C GLU A 58 -2.59 -14.75 4.46
N LEU A 59 -1.75 -15.21 3.52
CA LEU A 59 -0.93 -14.34 2.68
C LEU A 59 -1.79 -13.42 1.78
N PHE A 60 -2.92 -13.92 1.30
CA PHE A 60 -3.86 -13.11 0.51
C PHE A 60 -4.54 -12.05 1.37
N GLN A 61 -4.98 -12.39 2.57
CA GLN A 61 -5.55 -11.45 3.54
C GLN A 61 -4.52 -10.36 3.93
N ASP A 62 -3.28 -10.78 4.28
CA ASP A 62 -2.20 -9.84 4.60
C ASP A 62 -1.86 -8.93 3.40
N PHE A 63 -1.91 -9.45 2.18
CA PHE A 63 -1.75 -8.65 0.96
C PHE A 63 -2.89 -7.65 0.76
N MET A 64 -4.13 -8.06 0.97
CA MET A 64 -5.30 -7.18 0.81
C MET A 64 -5.37 -6.10 1.88
N THR A 65 -4.85 -6.37 3.08
CA THR A 65 -4.80 -5.40 4.19
C THR A 65 -3.54 -4.52 4.16
N LYS A 66 -2.42 -5.06 3.66
CA LYS A 66 -1.10 -4.37 3.64
C LYS A 66 -0.39 -4.58 2.30
N PRO A 67 -0.91 -4.06 1.19
CA PRO A 67 -0.33 -4.27 -0.14
C PRO A 67 1.10 -3.71 -0.26
N SER A 68 1.45 -2.65 0.49
CA SER A 68 2.78 -2.05 0.55
C SER A 68 3.90 -3.04 0.87
N LYS A 69 3.64 -4.01 1.75
CA LYS A 69 4.61 -5.05 2.14
C LYS A 69 5.03 -5.95 0.98
N TYR A 70 4.25 -6.01 -0.08
CA TYR A 70 4.41 -6.96 -1.19
C TYR A 70 4.77 -6.32 -2.53
N SER A 71 4.63 -5.02 -2.66
CA SER A 71 4.96 -4.27 -3.88
C SER A 71 6.38 -3.72 -3.76
N LYS A 72 7.30 -4.22 -4.59
CA LYS A 72 8.67 -3.65 -4.71
C LYS A 72 8.75 -2.51 -5.73
N VAL A 73 7.68 -2.24 -6.45
CA VAL A 73 7.63 -1.20 -7.48
C VAL A 73 6.35 -0.41 -7.25
N ALA A 74 6.49 0.82 -6.79
CA ALA A 74 5.38 1.76 -6.74
C ALA A 74 4.75 1.87 -8.14
N ALA A 75 3.42 1.77 -8.23
CA ALA A 75 2.74 2.02 -9.49
C ALA A 75 3.07 3.45 -9.97
N PRO A 76 3.12 3.71 -11.28
CA PRO A 76 3.41 5.06 -11.79
C PRO A 76 2.47 6.14 -11.22
N ASN A 77 1.25 5.76 -10.85
CA ASN A 77 0.23 6.61 -10.21
C ASN A 77 0.04 6.28 -8.71
N SER A 78 1.05 5.71 -8.04
CA SER A 78 0.95 5.43 -6.60
C SER A 78 0.83 6.73 -5.80
N PHE A 79 0.11 6.65 -4.68
CA PHE A 79 -0.07 7.79 -3.76
C PHE A 79 1.27 8.39 -3.33
N LYS A 80 2.29 7.56 -3.14
CA LYS A 80 3.66 7.97 -2.79
C LYS A 80 4.22 8.99 -3.78
N VAL A 81 4.02 8.81 -5.08
CA VAL A 81 4.50 9.74 -6.12
C VAL A 81 3.95 11.15 -5.91
N TYR A 82 2.67 11.25 -5.53
CA TYR A 82 2.03 12.56 -5.31
C TYR A 82 2.36 13.17 -3.96
N VAL A 83 2.62 12.36 -2.94
CA VAL A 83 3.19 12.82 -1.67
C VAL A 83 4.60 13.38 -1.89
N GLU A 84 5.46 12.73 -2.67
CA GLU A 84 6.80 13.22 -3.00
C GLU A 84 6.72 14.57 -3.75
N LYS A 85 5.83 14.70 -4.73
CA LYS A 85 5.58 15.98 -5.42
C LYS A 85 5.08 17.07 -4.47
N LEU A 86 4.20 16.72 -3.52
CA LEU A 86 3.74 17.66 -2.49
C LEU A 86 4.90 18.12 -1.59
N ILE A 87 5.75 17.21 -1.16
CA ILE A 87 6.95 17.54 -0.35
C ILE A 87 7.88 18.48 -1.11
N ASP A 88 8.13 18.20 -2.39
CA ASP A 88 9.00 19.05 -3.23
C ASP A 88 8.41 20.44 -3.44
N LYS A 89 7.08 20.57 -3.59
CA LYS A 89 6.39 21.87 -3.61
C LYS A 89 6.57 22.59 -2.27
N GLN A 90 6.36 21.91 -1.15
CA GLN A 90 6.50 22.50 0.18
C GLN A 90 7.95 22.94 0.49
N ARG A 91 8.96 22.20 -0.01
CA ARG A 91 10.38 22.60 0.11
C ARG A 91 10.61 23.92 -0.61
N ARG A 92 10.14 24.05 -1.85
CA ARG A 92 10.23 25.30 -2.62
C ARG A 92 9.51 26.46 -1.91
N ASP A 93 8.33 26.21 -1.32
CA ASP A 93 7.59 27.23 -0.57
C ASP A 93 8.40 27.72 0.66
N VAL A 94 9.17 26.82 1.29
CA VAL A 94 10.07 27.18 2.41
C VAL A 94 11.31 27.94 1.91
N GLU A 95 11.93 27.49 0.83
CA GLU A 95 13.11 28.13 0.23
C GLU A 95 12.82 29.55 -0.25
N THR A 96 11.63 29.78 -0.78
CA THR A 96 11.16 31.13 -1.22
C THR A 96 10.65 32.00 -0.08
N GLY A 97 10.59 31.48 1.14
CA GLY A 97 10.04 32.19 2.30
C GLY A 97 8.50 32.27 2.35
N ALA A 98 7.80 31.63 1.41
CA ALA A 98 6.33 31.60 1.37
C ALA A 98 5.72 30.80 2.54
N LYS A 99 6.49 29.86 3.10
CA LYS A 99 6.10 29.04 4.26
C LYS A 99 7.25 28.91 5.25
N SER A 100 6.91 28.72 6.54
CA SER A 100 7.92 28.49 7.56
C SER A 100 8.50 27.07 7.48
N PRO A 101 9.78 26.84 7.84
CA PRO A 101 10.39 25.51 7.88
C PRO A 101 9.65 24.52 8.80
N ARG A 102 9.02 25.05 9.86
CA ARG A 102 8.23 24.25 10.81
C ARG A 102 7.04 23.55 10.14
N TYR A 103 6.41 24.24 9.18
CA TYR A 103 5.27 23.69 8.43
C TYR A 103 5.63 22.40 7.70
N LEU A 104 6.74 22.38 6.96
CA LEU A 104 7.23 21.18 6.29
C LEU A 104 7.63 20.08 7.30
N LYS A 105 8.32 20.45 8.38
CA LYS A 105 8.78 19.51 9.39
C LYS A 105 7.60 18.79 10.07
N ASP A 106 6.52 19.49 10.35
CA ASP A 106 5.33 18.91 10.99
C ASP A 106 4.58 17.97 10.03
N ASP A 107 4.43 18.34 8.75
CA ASP A 107 3.82 17.46 7.74
C ASP A 107 4.68 16.18 7.52
N LEU A 108 6.01 16.30 7.44
CA LEU A 108 6.91 15.16 7.28
C LEU A 108 6.83 14.15 8.44
N LYS A 109 6.64 14.60 9.67
CA LYS A 109 6.44 13.72 10.82
C LYS A 109 5.20 12.84 10.67
N ILE A 110 4.12 13.38 10.13
CA ILE A 110 2.87 12.64 9.91
C ILE A 110 3.01 11.71 8.70
N ILE A 111 3.65 12.18 7.65
CA ILE A 111 3.82 11.43 6.40
C ILE A 111 4.65 10.18 6.61
N ASN A 112 5.80 10.30 7.31
CA ASN A 112 6.82 9.25 7.40
C ASN A 112 6.78 8.41 8.68
N ARG A 113 5.74 8.51 9.50
CA ARG A 113 5.65 7.71 10.71
C ARG A 113 5.60 6.22 10.36
N GLU A 114 6.39 5.38 11.05
CA GLU A 114 6.55 3.97 10.72
C GLU A 114 5.30 3.14 10.99
N ASP A 115 4.61 3.40 12.10
CA ASP A 115 3.48 2.58 12.55
C ASP A 115 2.16 2.95 11.85
N ASP A 116 1.89 4.25 11.69
CA ASP A 116 0.62 4.78 11.25
C ASP A 116 0.75 6.01 10.32
N GLY A 117 1.89 6.17 9.70
CA GLY A 117 2.14 7.25 8.74
C GLY A 117 1.31 7.13 7.47
N ILE A 118 1.08 8.27 6.83
CA ILE A 118 0.31 8.33 5.58
C ILE A 118 0.95 7.49 4.48
N LEU A 119 2.29 7.52 4.36
CA LEU A 119 3.00 6.68 3.38
C LEU A 119 3.00 5.20 3.75
N THR A 120 3.05 4.87 5.04
CA THR A 120 2.99 3.48 5.51
C THR A 120 1.66 2.84 5.15
N TYR A 121 0.56 3.61 5.20
CA TYR A 121 -0.78 3.12 4.91
C TYR A 121 -1.15 3.20 3.42
N PHE A 122 -0.93 4.35 2.78
CA PHE A 122 -1.41 4.61 1.41
C PHE A 122 -0.32 4.56 0.34
N GLY A 123 0.97 4.56 0.70
CA GLY A 123 2.07 4.83 -0.21
C GLY A 123 2.04 4.08 -1.53
N ASP A 124 1.74 2.79 -1.48
CA ASP A 124 1.75 1.91 -2.66
C ASP A 124 0.37 1.75 -3.33
N TYR A 125 -0.69 2.36 -2.77
CA TYR A 125 -2.00 2.36 -3.42
C TYR A 125 -1.97 3.25 -4.67
N PRO A 126 -2.55 2.81 -5.79
CA PRO A 126 -2.89 3.72 -6.88
C PRO A 126 -3.80 4.82 -6.34
N VAL A 127 -3.52 6.08 -6.66
CA VAL A 127 -4.24 7.22 -6.06
C VAL A 127 -5.73 7.23 -6.43
N ASP A 128 -6.07 6.72 -7.61
CA ASP A 128 -7.44 6.56 -8.12
C ASP A 128 -8.21 5.41 -7.44
N ASP A 129 -7.52 4.53 -6.72
CA ASP A 129 -8.12 3.40 -5.99
C ASP A 129 -8.45 3.72 -4.53
N ILE A 130 -8.01 4.87 -4.02
CA ILE A 130 -8.25 5.27 -2.63
C ILE A 130 -9.68 5.80 -2.48
N ALA A 131 -10.56 4.91 -2.03
CA ALA A 131 -11.96 5.24 -1.75
C ALA A 131 -12.13 5.92 -0.38
N THR A 132 -13.28 6.55 -0.17
CA THR A 132 -13.67 7.13 1.13
C THR A 132 -13.64 6.09 2.27
N SER A 133 -13.97 4.83 1.97
CA SER A 133 -13.86 3.71 2.92
C SER A 133 -12.42 3.48 3.39
N SER A 134 -11.44 3.58 2.48
CA SER A 134 -10.02 3.44 2.82
C SER A 134 -9.55 4.56 3.75
N MET A 135 -10.03 5.79 3.53
CA MET A 135 -9.75 6.93 4.42
C MET A 135 -10.36 6.72 5.81
N ARG A 136 -11.61 6.22 5.87
CA ARG A 136 -12.26 5.91 7.16
C ARG A 136 -11.48 4.84 7.92
N ASN A 137 -11.07 3.78 7.24
CA ASN A 137 -10.27 2.72 7.86
C ASN A 137 -8.92 3.23 8.37
N TYR A 138 -8.29 4.17 7.64
CA TYR A 138 -7.08 4.83 8.12
C TYR A 138 -7.31 5.61 9.41
N PHE A 139 -8.38 6.40 9.50
CA PHE A 139 -8.69 7.15 10.72
C PHE A 139 -9.05 6.24 11.91
N ASN A 140 -9.69 5.10 11.67
CA ASN A 140 -9.92 4.08 12.70
C ASN A 140 -8.58 3.49 13.18
N LEU A 141 -7.69 3.13 12.25
CA LEU A 141 -6.35 2.63 12.58
C LEU A 141 -5.56 3.61 13.47
N LEU A 142 -5.70 4.92 13.23
CA LEU A 142 -5.04 5.93 14.06
C LEU A 142 -5.51 5.90 15.52
N ASP A 143 -6.74 5.47 15.79
CA ASP A 143 -7.28 5.31 17.14
C ASP A 143 -6.90 3.94 17.72
N ASP A 144 -7.03 2.87 16.94
CA ASP A 144 -6.81 1.49 17.39
C ASP A 144 -5.35 1.22 17.81
N ASN A 145 -4.40 1.93 17.21
CA ASN A 145 -2.97 1.80 17.54
C ASN A 145 -2.55 2.56 18.81
N ARG A 146 -3.50 3.08 19.60
CA ARG A 146 -3.23 3.92 20.77
C ARG A 146 -4.11 3.55 21.98
N GLU A 147 -3.58 3.79 23.16
CA GLU A 147 -4.34 3.63 24.41
C GLU A 147 -5.55 4.59 24.51
N SER A 148 -5.45 5.74 23.83
CA SER A 148 -6.53 6.72 23.74
C SER A 148 -6.70 7.27 22.33
N PRO A 149 -7.93 7.55 21.89
CA PRO A 149 -8.17 8.10 20.55
C PRO A 149 -7.41 9.40 20.31
N LEU A 150 -6.95 9.58 19.07
CA LEU A 150 -6.28 10.81 18.66
C LEU A 150 -7.19 12.03 18.77
N ALA A 151 -6.64 13.13 19.28
CA ALA A 151 -7.35 14.41 19.31
C ALA A 151 -7.81 14.81 17.89
N ALA A 152 -9.01 15.36 17.80
CA ALA A 152 -9.62 15.79 16.53
C ALA A 152 -8.71 16.75 15.73
N SER A 153 -7.99 17.64 16.43
CA SER A 153 -7.03 18.56 15.79
C SER A 153 -5.88 17.82 15.10
N THR A 154 -5.42 16.71 15.68
CA THR A 154 -4.37 15.87 15.06
C THR A 154 -4.92 15.10 13.87
N LYS A 155 -6.11 14.51 13.98
CA LYS A 155 -6.80 13.87 12.84
C LYS A 155 -7.01 14.84 11.68
N ASN A 156 -7.40 16.09 11.99
CA ASN A 156 -7.55 17.13 10.96
C ASN A 156 -6.23 17.41 10.22
N LYS A 157 -5.08 17.37 10.88
CA LYS A 157 -3.78 17.52 10.20
C LYS A 157 -3.54 16.40 9.20
N HIS A 158 -3.84 15.14 9.56
CA HIS A 158 -3.78 14.02 8.61
C HIS A 158 -4.72 14.24 7.42
N GLY A 159 -5.96 14.66 7.66
CA GLY A 159 -6.95 14.97 6.63
C GLY A 159 -6.50 16.09 5.68
N VAL A 160 -5.85 17.12 6.21
CA VAL A 160 -5.30 18.24 5.41
C VAL A 160 -4.18 17.74 4.47
N ILE A 161 -3.28 16.87 4.97
CA ILE A 161 -2.19 16.31 4.14
C ILE A 161 -2.76 15.41 3.05
N LEU A 162 -3.71 14.54 3.38
CA LEU A 162 -4.42 13.71 2.41
C LEU A 162 -5.08 14.57 1.32
N SER A 163 -5.83 15.60 1.72
CA SER A 163 -6.48 16.52 0.77
C SER A 163 -5.49 17.23 -0.16
N LYS A 164 -4.36 17.71 0.38
CA LYS A 164 -3.28 18.32 -0.43
C LYS A 164 -2.69 17.32 -1.43
N THR A 165 -2.53 16.06 -1.02
CA THR A 165 -1.98 15.01 -1.90
C THR A 165 -2.96 14.67 -3.03
N PHE A 166 -4.27 14.58 -2.74
CA PHE A 166 -5.28 14.38 -3.78
C PHE A 166 -5.37 15.56 -4.74
N LYS A 167 -5.28 16.80 -4.25
CA LYS A 167 -5.20 17.98 -5.12
C LYS A 167 -3.97 17.92 -6.02
N MET A 168 -2.82 17.49 -5.49
CA MET A 168 -1.64 17.28 -6.30
C MET A 168 -1.86 16.20 -7.37
N ALA A 169 -2.54 15.10 -7.05
CA ALA A 169 -2.87 14.06 -8.01
C ALA A 169 -3.84 14.57 -9.10
N ALA A 170 -4.80 15.40 -8.75
CA ALA A 170 -5.71 16.04 -9.71
C ALA A 170 -4.97 17.01 -10.65
N GLU A 171 -4.05 17.84 -10.13
CA GLU A 171 -3.19 18.73 -10.93
C GLU A 171 -2.37 17.96 -12.00
N PHE A 172 -2.14 16.66 -11.82
CA PHE A 172 -1.41 15.78 -12.75
C PHE A 172 -2.33 14.79 -13.49
N ASP A 173 -3.62 15.05 -13.57
CA ASP A 173 -4.63 14.22 -14.26
C ASP A 173 -4.69 12.75 -13.82
N ALA A 174 -4.17 12.45 -12.62
CA ALA A 174 -4.18 11.08 -12.09
C ALA A 174 -5.53 10.66 -11.51
N ILE A 175 -6.34 11.63 -11.11
CA ILE A 175 -7.73 11.44 -10.66
C ILE A 175 -8.60 12.54 -11.30
N LYS A 176 -9.86 12.23 -11.51
CA LYS A 176 -10.87 13.24 -11.92
C LYS A 176 -11.38 13.94 -10.67
N GLU A 177 -11.57 15.26 -10.76
CA GLU A 177 -12.24 16.05 -9.73
C GLU A 177 -13.69 15.62 -9.50
#